data_7f4ad63449e507d7ccb1dbe9d938d9a3
#
_entry.id   7f4ad63449e507d7ccb1dbe9d938d9a3
#
_cell.length_a   1.000
_cell.length_b   1.000
_cell.length_c   1.000
_cell.angle_alpha   90.00
_cell.angle_beta   90.00
_cell.angle_gamma   90.00
#
_symmetry.space_group_name_H-M   'P 1'
#
loop_
_entity.id
_entity.type
_entity.pdbx_description
1 polymer ?
#
loop_
_entity_poly.entity_id
_entity_poly.type
_entity_poly.pdbx_seq_one_letter_code
_entity_poly.pdbx_strand_id
1 'polypeptide(L)'
;DPAVHDANWLNCNTEQLMAAIRHVNEHGRERGPRGLPKLLPGLNLIAGLNGETEATYQMNLKLLRAILQEGLMLRRINIRQVEGVGFQEVPKKAFSAFKKEVRATIDTPMLERLLPVGTILRNVWWESSGDRIRLPEQVENPSYRDASRHGRPGITFGRQIGAYPILVGVPYQIPLETMSDVLVTGHGSRSVSGVELGLDTMKATEAQFNSIPGIGNKTAWALVSTRAKSLSKDRPIRSTEHLFSEAEAHLPDHAREILKHPTG
;
A
#
# COMPACT_ATOMS: atom_id res chain seq x y z
N ASP A 1 9.06 -11.74 -25.47
CA ASP A 1 10.09 -11.90 -26.52
C ASP A 1 9.96 -13.31 -27.11
N PRO A 2 9.59 -13.46 -28.42
CA PRO A 2 9.43 -14.77 -29.05
C PRO A 2 10.70 -15.61 -29.03
N ALA A 3 11.86 -15.02 -29.26
CA ALA A 3 13.13 -15.76 -29.27
C ALA A 3 13.44 -16.38 -27.88
N VAL A 4 13.14 -15.66 -26.80
CA VAL A 4 13.27 -16.20 -25.44
C VAL A 4 12.24 -17.30 -25.18
N HIS A 5 11.03 -17.16 -25.71
CA HIS A 5 10.00 -18.20 -25.62
C HIS A 5 10.48 -19.53 -26.24
N ASP A 6 10.97 -19.46 -27.48
CA ASP A 6 11.40 -20.62 -28.21
C ASP A 6 12.63 -21.27 -27.58
N ALA A 7 13.61 -20.45 -27.15
CA ALA A 7 14.84 -20.95 -26.55
C ALA A 7 14.61 -21.63 -25.19
N ASN A 8 13.50 -21.36 -24.51
CA ASN A 8 13.21 -21.86 -23.15
C ASN A 8 11.94 -22.71 -23.06
N TRP A 9 11.37 -23.11 -24.19
CA TRP A 9 10.19 -23.98 -24.27
C TRP A 9 9.00 -23.49 -23.44
N LEU A 10 8.76 -22.16 -23.45
CA LEU A 10 7.66 -21.59 -22.69
C LEU A 10 6.31 -21.92 -23.34
N ASN A 11 5.36 -22.40 -22.55
CA ASN A 11 4.08 -22.94 -23.02
C ASN A 11 3.02 -21.88 -23.39
N CYS A 12 3.33 -20.59 -23.27
CA CYS A 12 2.36 -19.53 -23.48
C CYS A 12 2.99 -18.37 -24.24
N ASN A 13 2.46 -18.04 -25.40
CA ASN A 13 2.88 -16.85 -26.14
C ASN A 13 2.16 -15.58 -25.64
N THR A 14 2.57 -14.43 -26.17
CA THR A 14 2.03 -13.12 -25.75
C THR A 14 0.52 -12.98 -26.02
N GLU A 15 0.03 -13.51 -27.13
CA GLU A 15 -1.38 -13.45 -27.50
C GLU A 15 -2.24 -14.28 -26.54
N GLN A 16 -1.83 -15.51 -26.27
CA GLN A 16 -2.49 -16.39 -25.30
C GLN A 16 -2.48 -15.77 -23.88
N LEU A 17 -1.36 -15.17 -23.49
CA LEU A 17 -1.24 -14.45 -22.20
C LEU A 17 -2.23 -13.30 -22.13
N MET A 18 -2.32 -12.45 -23.16
CA MET A 18 -3.25 -11.33 -23.18
C MET A 18 -4.71 -11.80 -23.16
N ALA A 19 -5.04 -12.87 -23.92
CA ALA A 19 -6.37 -13.47 -23.91
C ALA A 19 -6.75 -13.97 -22.52
N ALA A 20 -5.83 -14.66 -21.83
CA ALA A 20 -6.05 -15.14 -20.47
C ALA A 20 -6.24 -13.98 -19.47
N ILE A 21 -5.45 -12.91 -19.59
CA ILE A 21 -5.59 -11.73 -18.73
C ILE A 21 -6.95 -11.06 -18.95
N ARG A 22 -7.39 -10.88 -20.19
CA ARG A 22 -8.72 -10.31 -20.52
C ARG A 22 -9.83 -11.18 -19.93
N HIS A 23 -9.77 -12.48 -20.15
CA HIS A 23 -10.77 -13.43 -19.63
C HIS A 23 -10.89 -13.37 -18.08
N VAL A 24 -9.75 -13.41 -17.38
CA VAL A 24 -9.78 -13.31 -15.90
C VAL A 24 -10.31 -11.94 -15.46
N ASN A 25 -10.00 -10.85 -16.17
CA ASN A 25 -10.54 -9.53 -15.84
C ASN A 25 -12.04 -9.44 -16.07
N GLU A 26 -12.56 -10.01 -17.15
CA GLU A 26 -13.99 -10.03 -17.47
C GLU A 26 -14.82 -10.62 -16.33
N HIS A 27 -14.37 -11.75 -15.77
CA HIS A 27 -15.11 -12.50 -14.75
C HIS A 27 -14.72 -12.17 -13.30
N GLY A 28 -13.53 -11.64 -13.10
CA GLY A 28 -12.94 -11.51 -11.75
C GLY A 28 -12.78 -10.11 -11.19
N ARG A 29 -12.88 -9.06 -12.03
CA ARG A 29 -12.60 -7.69 -11.59
C ARG A 29 -13.69 -7.05 -10.71
N GLU A 30 -14.88 -7.68 -10.65
CA GLU A 30 -15.94 -7.21 -9.78
C GLU A 30 -15.50 -7.21 -8.32
N ARG A 31 -15.80 -6.13 -7.60
CA ARG A 31 -15.40 -5.99 -6.19
C ARG A 31 -16.33 -6.78 -5.29
N GLY A 32 -15.74 -7.58 -4.42
CA GLY A 32 -16.43 -8.26 -3.35
C GLY A 32 -16.69 -7.35 -2.14
N PRO A 33 -17.37 -7.88 -1.10
CA PRO A 33 -17.75 -7.11 0.11
C PRO A 33 -16.55 -6.62 0.92
N ARG A 34 -15.35 -7.15 0.69
CA ARG A 34 -14.10 -6.75 1.35
C ARG A 34 -13.37 -5.60 0.62
N GLY A 35 -13.99 -4.97 -0.38
CA GLY A 35 -13.39 -3.86 -1.12
C GLY A 35 -12.41 -4.25 -2.23
N LEU A 36 -12.09 -5.55 -2.39
CA LEU A 36 -11.16 -6.05 -3.41
C LEU A 36 -11.88 -6.81 -4.53
N PRO A 37 -11.31 -6.87 -5.76
CA PRO A 37 -11.80 -7.75 -6.82
C PRO A 37 -11.84 -9.21 -6.38
N LYS A 38 -12.81 -9.95 -6.89
CA LYS A 38 -12.98 -11.38 -6.60
C LYS A 38 -11.78 -12.21 -7.06
N LEU A 39 -11.27 -11.90 -8.25
CA LEU A 39 -10.10 -12.57 -8.84
C LEU A 39 -9.39 -11.62 -9.81
N LEU A 40 -8.07 -11.55 -9.74
CA LEU A 40 -7.23 -10.90 -10.73
C LEU A 40 -6.02 -11.76 -11.07
N PRO A 41 -5.51 -11.73 -12.31
CA PRO A 41 -4.32 -12.46 -12.68
C PRO A 41 -3.08 -11.85 -12.05
N GLY A 42 -2.11 -12.68 -11.71
CA GLY A 42 -0.75 -12.26 -11.38
C GLY A 42 0.20 -12.63 -12.52
N LEU A 43 1.22 -11.80 -12.75
CA LEU A 43 2.27 -12.09 -13.72
C LEU A 43 3.58 -12.45 -13.02
N ASN A 44 4.28 -13.43 -13.60
CA ASN A 44 5.66 -13.73 -13.25
C ASN A 44 6.53 -13.44 -14.48
N LEU A 45 7.41 -12.45 -14.35
CA LEU A 45 8.46 -12.15 -15.31
C LEU A 45 9.76 -12.76 -14.77
N ILE A 46 10.41 -13.56 -15.60
CA ILE A 46 11.64 -14.26 -15.26
C ILE A 46 12.78 -13.66 -16.08
N ALA A 47 13.85 -13.28 -15.44
CA ALA A 47 15.08 -12.80 -16.07
C ALA A 47 16.20 -13.84 -15.90
N GLY A 48 17.12 -13.86 -16.87
CA GLY A 48 18.21 -14.85 -16.96
C GLY A 48 17.89 -16.07 -17.81
N LEU A 49 16.80 -15.99 -18.59
CA LEU A 49 16.45 -17.03 -19.56
C LEU A 49 17.37 -16.98 -20.78
N ASN A 50 17.57 -18.11 -21.43
CA ASN A 50 18.39 -18.21 -22.64
C ASN A 50 17.82 -17.31 -23.77
N GLY A 51 18.72 -16.60 -24.45
CA GLY A 51 18.36 -15.67 -25.51
C GLY A 51 17.86 -14.30 -25.04
N GLU A 52 17.86 -14.04 -23.73
CA GLU A 52 17.47 -12.74 -23.17
C GLU A 52 18.49 -11.64 -23.49
N THR A 53 17.99 -10.47 -23.84
CA THR A 53 18.78 -9.27 -24.13
C THR A 53 18.12 -8.05 -23.48
N GLU A 54 18.74 -6.88 -23.57
CA GLU A 54 18.11 -5.63 -23.14
C GLU A 54 16.81 -5.34 -23.91
N ALA A 55 16.71 -5.74 -25.18
CA ALA A 55 15.47 -5.63 -25.95
C ALA A 55 14.32 -6.43 -25.35
N THR A 56 14.60 -7.55 -24.69
CA THR A 56 13.60 -8.37 -23.97
C THR A 56 12.94 -7.55 -22.85
N TYR A 57 13.70 -6.73 -22.11
CA TYR A 57 13.14 -5.85 -21.08
C TYR A 57 12.23 -4.79 -21.68
N GLN A 58 12.56 -4.24 -22.85
CA GLN A 58 11.71 -3.27 -23.55
C GLN A 58 10.42 -3.92 -24.06
N MET A 59 10.49 -5.14 -24.56
CA MET A 59 9.29 -5.92 -24.98
C MET A 59 8.38 -6.21 -23.78
N ASN A 60 8.95 -6.59 -22.64
CA ASN A 60 8.20 -6.80 -21.39
C ASN A 60 7.53 -5.51 -20.90
N LEU A 61 8.22 -4.37 -20.95
CA LEU A 61 7.64 -3.06 -20.63
C LEU A 61 6.50 -2.70 -21.59
N LYS A 62 6.68 -2.93 -22.89
CA LYS A 62 5.63 -2.69 -23.89
C LYS A 62 4.38 -3.52 -23.60
N LEU A 63 4.54 -4.80 -23.27
CA LEU A 63 3.44 -5.68 -22.87
C LEU A 63 2.71 -5.15 -21.62
N LEU A 64 3.45 -4.80 -20.58
CA LEU A 64 2.87 -4.29 -19.33
C LEU A 64 2.14 -2.96 -19.54
N ARG A 65 2.68 -2.08 -20.38
CA ARG A 65 2.01 -0.82 -20.77
C ARG A 65 0.72 -1.09 -21.57
N ALA A 66 0.72 -2.06 -22.48
CA ALA A 66 -0.49 -2.44 -23.21
C ALA A 66 -1.59 -2.94 -22.26
N ILE A 67 -1.25 -3.79 -21.27
CA ILE A 67 -2.18 -4.25 -20.24
C ILE A 67 -2.78 -3.06 -19.49
N LEU A 68 -1.94 -2.09 -19.08
CA LEU A 68 -2.38 -0.89 -18.37
C LEU A 68 -3.27 0.02 -19.24
N GLN A 69 -2.92 0.19 -20.54
CA GLN A 69 -3.66 1.02 -21.49
C GLN A 69 -5.02 0.42 -21.85
N GLU A 70 -5.14 -0.89 -21.94
CA GLU A 70 -6.43 -1.58 -22.11
C GLU A 70 -7.34 -1.49 -20.85
N GLY A 71 -6.87 -0.88 -19.78
CA GLY A 71 -7.62 -0.80 -18.51
C GLY A 71 -7.71 -2.13 -17.76
N LEU A 72 -6.93 -3.13 -18.16
CA LEU A 72 -6.85 -4.42 -17.49
C LEU A 72 -6.14 -4.29 -16.16
N MET A 73 -6.56 -5.10 -15.21
CA MET A 73 -6.03 -5.10 -13.84
C MET A 73 -5.22 -6.36 -13.59
N LEU A 74 -4.06 -6.18 -12.95
CA LEU A 74 -3.24 -7.26 -12.44
C LEU A 74 -3.21 -7.18 -10.91
N ARG A 75 -3.26 -8.33 -10.29
CA ARG A 75 -3.08 -8.43 -8.85
C ARG A 75 -1.67 -8.07 -8.42
N ARG A 76 -0.68 -8.58 -9.18
CA ARG A 76 0.73 -8.53 -8.80
C ARG A 76 1.62 -8.84 -9.99
N ILE A 77 2.75 -8.14 -10.08
CA ILE A 77 3.83 -8.45 -11.00
C ILE A 77 5.04 -8.90 -10.18
N ASN A 78 5.40 -10.16 -10.32
CA ASN A 78 6.63 -10.69 -9.76
C ASN A 78 7.73 -10.62 -10.83
N ILE A 79 8.85 -10.04 -10.48
CA ILE A 79 10.04 -10.02 -11.32
C ILE A 79 11.09 -10.83 -10.57
N ARG A 80 11.44 -11.97 -11.12
CA ARG A 80 12.39 -12.92 -10.52
C ARG A 80 13.58 -13.09 -11.46
N GLN A 81 14.70 -13.46 -10.90
CA GLN A 81 15.90 -13.85 -11.61
C GLN A 81 16.09 -15.35 -11.39
N VAL A 82 16.43 -16.08 -12.42
CA VAL A 82 16.94 -17.44 -12.32
C VAL A 82 18.46 -17.39 -12.34
N GLU A 83 19.08 -18.26 -11.55
CA GLU A 83 20.54 -18.40 -11.43
C GLU A 83 20.86 -19.90 -11.48
N GLY A 84 21.99 -20.24 -12.06
CA GLY A 84 22.47 -21.61 -12.11
C GLY A 84 23.07 -22.02 -13.46
N VAL A 85 23.49 -23.27 -13.53
CA VAL A 85 24.07 -23.84 -14.77
C VAL A 85 22.99 -23.90 -15.86
N GLY A 86 23.32 -23.39 -17.04
CA GLY A 86 22.41 -23.38 -18.20
C GLY A 86 21.53 -22.15 -18.33
N PHE A 87 21.65 -21.18 -17.40
CA PHE A 87 20.97 -19.89 -17.51
C PHE A 87 21.93 -18.76 -17.87
N GLN A 88 21.39 -17.72 -18.49
CA GLN A 88 22.17 -16.56 -18.90
C GLN A 88 22.41 -15.62 -17.71
N GLU A 89 23.61 -15.03 -17.63
CA GLU A 89 23.88 -14.00 -16.64
C GLU A 89 23.06 -12.75 -16.93
N VAL A 90 22.37 -12.25 -15.90
CA VAL A 90 21.52 -11.06 -16.00
C VAL A 90 22.37 -9.79 -15.90
N PRO A 91 22.31 -8.86 -16.87
CA PRO A 91 22.96 -7.57 -16.79
C PRO A 91 22.40 -6.75 -15.63
N LYS A 92 23.08 -6.71 -14.48
CA LYS A 92 22.62 -6.12 -13.21
C LYS A 92 22.06 -4.72 -13.36
N LYS A 93 22.74 -3.86 -14.15
CA LYS A 93 22.34 -2.45 -14.35
C LYS A 93 21.01 -2.36 -15.13
N ALA A 94 20.89 -3.07 -16.26
CA ALA A 94 19.68 -3.07 -17.10
C ALA A 94 18.49 -3.69 -16.36
N PHE A 95 18.71 -4.80 -15.67
CA PHE A 95 17.68 -5.46 -14.87
C PHE A 95 17.20 -4.59 -13.69
N SER A 96 18.11 -3.89 -13.02
CA SER A 96 17.74 -2.96 -11.94
C SER A 96 16.92 -1.78 -12.48
N ALA A 97 17.31 -1.20 -13.63
CA ALA A 97 16.56 -0.15 -14.31
C ALA A 97 15.16 -0.62 -14.72
N PHE A 98 15.06 -1.80 -15.34
CA PHE A 98 13.78 -2.42 -15.69
C PHE A 98 12.87 -2.58 -14.48
N LYS A 99 13.36 -3.17 -13.37
CA LYS A 99 12.58 -3.30 -12.14
C LYS A 99 12.07 -1.96 -11.61
N LYS A 100 12.95 -0.94 -11.58
CA LYS A 100 12.60 0.41 -11.11
C LYS A 100 11.50 1.02 -11.98
N GLU A 101 11.62 0.88 -13.30
CA GLU A 101 10.64 1.41 -14.25
C GLU A 101 9.29 0.71 -14.11
N VAL A 102 9.24 -0.64 -14.03
CA VAL A 102 8.01 -1.38 -13.79
C VAL A 102 7.33 -0.93 -12.48
N ARG A 103 8.11 -0.75 -11.40
CA ARG A 103 7.54 -0.29 -10.11
C ARG A 103 6.91 1.10 -10.23
N ALA A 104 7.60 2.05 -10.89
CA ALA A 104 7.14 3.43 -11.00
C ALA A 104 5.98 3.59 -12.00
N THR A 105 6.06 2.94 -13.17
CA THR A 105 5.14 3.24 -14.28
C THR A 105 4.01 2.23 -14.46
N ILE A 106 4.09 1.07 -13.83
CA ILE A 106 3.08 0.01 -13.95
C ILE A 106 2.48 -0.37 -12.60
N ASP A 107 3.31 -0.79 -11.62
CA ASP A 107 2.79 -1.29 -10.33
C ASP A 107 2.03 -0.19 -9.58
N THR A 108 2.59 1.02 -9.47
CA THR A 108 1.95 2.11 -8.74
C THR A 108 0.61 2.52 -9.38
N PRO A 109 0.53 2.86 -10.69
CA PRO A 109 -0.76 3.15 -11.33
C PRO A 109 -1.77 2.00 -11.27
N MET A 110 -1.29 0.75 -11.33
CA MET A 110 -2.14 -0.43 -11.20
C MET A 110 -2.73 -0.53 -9.79
N LEU A 111 -1.91 -0.29 -8.77
CA LEU A 111 -2.34 -0.32 -7.38
C LEU A 111 -3.33 0.83 -7.08
N GLU A 112 -3.11 2.01 -7.64
CA GLU A 112 -4.04 3.15 -7.54
C GLU A 112 -5.41 2.84 -8.13
N ARG A 113 -5.45 2.15 -9.27
CA ARG A 113 -6.72 1.66 -9.86
C ARG A 113 -7.35 0.56 -9.01
N LEU A 114 -6.54 -0.34 -8.47
CA LEU A 114 -7.01 -1.46 -7.66
C LEU A 114 -7.62 -0.97 -6.35
N LEU A 115 -6.96 -0.05 -5.69
CA LEU A 115 -7.33 0.51 -4.39
C LEU A 115 -7.24 2.05 -4.43
N PRO A 116 -8.17 2.75 -5.09
CA PRO A 116 -8.22 4.21 -5.02
C PRO A 116 -8.19 4.73 -3.57
N VAL A 117 -7.60 5.89 -3.35
CA VAL A 117 -7.73 6.62 -2.07
C VAL A 117 -9.21 6.74 -1.72
N GLY A 118 -9.56 6.50 -0.46
CA GLY A 118 -10.94 6.41 0.00
C GLY A 118 -11.55 5.00 -0.06
N THR A 119 -10.84 4.00 -0.63
CA THR A 119 -11.30 2.61 -0.58
C THR A 119 -11.27 2.10 0.86
N ILE A 120 -12.36 1.47 1.32
CA ILE A 120 -12.42 0.80 2.61
C ILE A 120 -12.02 -0.66 2.45
N LEU A 121 -10.95 -1.04 3.12
CA LEU A 121 -10.51 -2.43 3.26
C LEU A 121 -11.09 -3.01 4.54
N ARG A 122 -11.95 -4.02 4.40
CA ARG A 122 -12.61 -4.67 5.54
C ARG A 122 -11.75 -5.76 6.14
N ASN A 123 -11.73 -5.84 7.48
CA ASN A 123 -11.07 -6.92 8.23
C ASN A 123 -9.58 -7.06 7.86
N VAL A 124 -8.83 -6.00 7.98
CA VAL A 124 -7.37 -6.04 7.87
C VAL A 124 -6.81 -6.68 9.14
N TRP A 125 -6.11 -7.79 9.00
CA TRP A 125 -5.41 -8.48 10.08
C TRP A 125 -4.03 -7.87 10.29
N TRP A 126 -3.73 -7.45 11.52
CA TRP A 126 -2.46 -6.82 11.88
C TRP A 126 -1.43 -7.87 12.26
N GLU A 127 -0.39 -8.01 11.42
CA GLU A 127 0.58 -9.12 11.47
C GLU A 127 1.89 -8.76 12.14
N SER A 128 2.35 -7.53 11.96
CA SER A 128 3.67 -7.11 12.41
C SER A 128 3.77 -5.61 12.64
N SER A 129 4.55 -5.24 13.64
CA SER A 129 4.97 -3.85 13.84
C SER A 129 6.44 -3.73 13.41
N GLY A 130 6.72 -2.73 12.57
CA GLY A 130 8.07 -2.38 12.21
C GLY A 130 8.53 -1.19 13.02
N ASP A 131 9.42 -1.39 13.98
CA ASP A 131 10.14 -0.28 14.60
C ASP A 131 11.06 0.41 13.58
N ARG A 132 11.24 -0.21 12.40
CA ARG A 132 12.22 0.20 11.40
C ARG A 132 11.84 -0.31 10.01
N ILE A 133 11.24 0.51 9.18
CA ILE A 133 11.63 0.46 7.78
C ILE A 133 12.95 1.24 7.71
N ARG A 134 14.06 0.54 7.89
CA ARG A 134 15.37 1.08 7.53
C ARG A 134 15.49 0.99 6.02
N LEU A 135 15.17 2.08 5.32
CA LEU A 135 15.77 2.28 4.02
C LEU A 135 17.29 2.43 4.25
N PRO A 136 18.15 1.80 3.43
CA PRO A 136 19.60 1.90 3.60
C PRO A 136 20.10 3.33 3.74
N GLU A 137 19.51 4.28 3.03
CA GLU A 137 19.80 5.71 3.05
C GLU A 137 19.42 6.42 4.37
N GLN A 138 18.56 5.80 5.19
CA GLN A 138 18.11 6.37 6.47
C GLN A 138 18.96 5.93 7.66
N VAL A 139 19.77 4.89 7.49
CA VAL A 139 20.67 4.38 8.54
C VAL A 139 21.82 5.36 8.82
N GLU A 140 22.21 6.14 7.82
CA GLU A 140 23.33 7.09 7.87
C GLU A 140 22.89 8.53 8.20
N ASN A 141 21.58 8.82 8.24
CA ASN A 141 21.10 10.17 8.52
C ASN A 141 20.91 10.39 10.03
N PRO A 142 21.76 11.26 10.68
CA PRO A 142 21.69 11.52 12.12
C PRO A 142 20.34 12.08 12.59
N SER A 143 19.64 12.86 11.76
CA SER A 143 18.31 13.41 12.03
C SER A 143 17.24 12.33 12.15
N TYR A 144 17.42 11.20 11.48
CA TYR A 144 16.52 10.06 11.61
C TYR A 144 16.71 9.29 12.91
N ARG A 145 17.94 9.22 13.42
CA ARG A 145 18.25 8.64 14.75
C ARG A 145 17.61 9.47 15.87
N ASP A 146 17.61 10.78 15.74
CA ASP A 146 16.96 11.68 16.70
C ASP A 146 15.44 11.56 16.65
N ALA A 147 14.84 11.45 15.46
CA ALA A 147 13.40 11.25 15.33
C ALA A 147 12.92 9.92 15.94
N SER A 148 13.75 8.85 15.91
CA SER A 148 13.44 7.58 16.59
C SER A 148 13.56 7.66 18.11
N ARG A 149 14.44 8.54 18.63
CA ARG A 149 14.59 8.79 20.07
C ARG A 149 13.41 9.59 20.65
N HIS A 150 12.71 10.36 19.84
CA HIS A 150 11.56 11.17 20.24
C HIS A 150 10.22 10.43 20.08
N GLY A 151 10.23 9.10 20.07
CA GLY A 151 9.01 8.30 20.13
C GLY A 151 8.07 8.45 18.93
N ARG A 152 8.61 8.58 17.71
CA ARG A 152 7.76 8.39 16.52
C ARG A 152 7.18 6.99 16.58
N PRO A 153 5.85 6.86 16.57
CA PRO A 153 5.22 5.55 16.61
C PRO A 153 5.70 4.74 15.40
N GLY A 154 6.04 3.48 15.62
CA GLY A 154 6.39 2.56 14.56
C GLY A 154 5.23 2.37 13.60
N ILE A 155 5.52 1.80 12.43
CA ILE A 155 4.48 1.46 11.46
C ILE A 155 3.97 0.06 11.80
N THR A 156 2.65 -0.10 11.84
CA THR A 156 2.02 -1.41 11.92
C THR A 156 1.60 -1.85 10.52
N PHE A 157 1.86 -3.12 10.20
CA PHE A 157 1.53 -3.73 8.93
C PHE A 157 0.47 -4.81 9.09
N GLY A 158 -0.46 -4.83 8.15
CA GLY A 158 -1.51 -5.83 8.09
C GLY A 158 -1.89 -6.21 6.68
N ARG A 159 -2.74 -7.21 6.55
CA ARG A 159 -3.33 -7.65 5.28
C ARG A 159 -4.74 -8.15 5.49
N GLN A 160 -5.56 -8.02 4.45
CA GLN A 160 -6.81 -8.79 4.44
C GLN A 160 -6.52 -10.27 4.27
N ILE A 161 -7.20 -11.10 5.05
CA ILE A 161 -7.17 -12.56 4.87
C ILE A 161 -7.91 -12.89 3.58
N GLY A 162 -7.22 -13.45 2.60
CA GLY A 162 -7.83 -13.83 1.32
C GLY A 162 -6.85 -13.92 0.17
N ALA A 163 -7.38 -14.01 -1.06
CA ALA A 163 -6.61 -14.19 -2.29
C ALA A 163 -5.72 -13.00 -2.66
N TYR A 164 -5.94 -11.82 -2.07
CA TYR A 164 -5.24 -10.57 -2.38
C TYR A 164 -4.62 -9.94 -1.12
N PRO A 165 -3.56 -10.51 -0.56
CA PRO A 165 -2.93 -9.98 0.64
C PRO A 165 -2.06 -8.75 0.28
N ILE A 166 -2.69 -7.64 -0.11
CA ILE A 166 -1.99 -6.37 -0.29
C ILE A 166 -1.57 -5.87 1.08
N LEU A 167 -0.31 -5.48 1.18
CA LEU A 167 0.24 -4.93 2.42
C LEU A 167 -0.36 -3.55 2.70
N VAL A 168 -0.91 -3.39 3.89
CA VAL A 168 -1.43 -2.14 4.42
C VAL A 168 -0.50 -1.67 5.53
N GLY A 169 -0.06 -0.42 5.49
CA GLY A 169 0.73 0.18 6.56
C GLY A 169 -0.01 1.35 7.19
N VAL A 170 0.00 1.43 8.52
CA VAL A 170 -0.44 2.60 9.27
C VAL A 170 0.71 3.18 10.09
N PRO A 171 0.86 4.51 10.19
CA PRO A 171 2.04 5.13 10.83
C PRO A 171 1.91 5.24 12.34
N TYR A 172 1.33 4.23 12.99
CA TYR A 172 1.19 4.13 14.44
C TYR A 172 1.08 2.68 14.89
N GLN A 173 1.17 2.45 16.19
CA GLN A 173 1.07 1.12 16.77
C GLN A 173 -0.38 0.68 16.90
N ILE A 174 -0.65 -0.54 16.47
CA ILE A 174 -1.90 -1.26 16.68
C ILE A 174 -1.56 -2.58 17.38
N PRO A 175 -2.41 -3.06 18.30
CA PRO A 175 -2.26 -4.39 18.86
C PRO A 175 -2.22 -5.45 17.76
N LEU A 176 -1.18 -6.30 17.77
CA LEU A 176 -1.07 -7.38 16.80
C LEU A 176 -2.13 -8.46 17.05
N GLU A 177 -2.37 -9.29 16.05
CA GLU A 177 -3.38 -10.35 16.09
C GLU A 177 -4.81 -9.83 16.28
N THR A 178 -5.04 -8.57 15.93
CA THR A 178 -6.37 -7.94 15.89
C THR A 178 -6.76 -7.61 14.45
N MET A 179 -8.01 -7.26 14.25
CA MET A 179 -8.55 -6.83 12.96
C MET A 179 -9.24 -5.49 13.07
N SER A 180 -9.07 -4.66 12.04
CA SER A 180 -9.85 -3.44 11.87
C SER A 180 -10.15 -3.16 10.40
N ASP A 181 -11.13 -2.32 10.15
CA ASP A 181 -11.40 -1.75 8.84
C ASP A 181 -10.46 -0.56 8.61
N VAL A 182 -9.98 -0.40 7.39
CA VAL A 182 -8.99 0.62 7.04
C VAL A 182 -9.44 1.43 5.84
N LEU A 183 -9.39 2.74 5.95
CA LEU A 183 -9.51 3.65 4.81
C LEU A 183 -8.14 3.83 4.16
N VAL A 184 -8.04 3.57 2.85
CA VAL A 184 -6.82 3.80 2.07
C VAL A 184 -6.58 5.30 1.92
N THR A 185 -5.39 5.77 2.31
CA THR A 185 -5.00 7.18 2.27
C THR A 185 -3.84 7.48 1.32
N GLY A 186 -3.16 6.44 0.81
CA GLY A 186 -2.06 6.62 -0.12
C GLY A 186 -1.48 5.29 -0.61
N HIS A 187 -0.51 5.38 -1.50
CA HIS A 187 0.09 4.23 -2.18
C HIS A 187 1.61 4.24 -2.11
N GLY A 188 2.17 3.08 -1.82
CA GLY A 188 3.54 2.73 -2.16
C GLY A 188 3.56 1.93 -3.47
N SER A 189 4.72 1.46 -3.89
CA SER A 189 4.82 0.66 -5.12
C SER A 189 4.17 -0.73 -5.02
N ARG A 190 3.99 -1.26 -3.82
CA ARG A 190 3.44 -2.61 -3.56
C ARG A 190 2.63 -2.70 -2.27
N SER A 191 2.28 -1.58 -1.69
CA SER A 191 1.54 -1.47 -0.44
C SER A 191 0.68 -0.22 -0.47
N VAL A 192 -0.30 -0.16 0.40
CA VAL A 192 -1.09 1.05 0.63
C VAL A 192 -0.83 1.59 2.03
N SER A 193 -0.95 2.89 2.18
CA SER A 193 -1.07 3.53 3.48
C SER A 193 -2.54 3.67 3.83
N GLY A 194 -2.87 3.62 5.10
CA GLY A 194 -4.24 3.76 5.55
C GLY A 194 -4.37 4.31 6.95
N VAL A 195 -5.61 4.48 7.35
CA VAL A 195 -6.01 4.83 8.71
C VAL A 195 -7.16 3.92 9.14
N GLU A 196 -7.14 3.45 10.38
CA GLU A 196 -8.23 2.64 10.92
C GLU A 196 -9.53 3.43 10.98
N LEU A 197 -10.64 2.77 10.65
CA LEU A 197 -11.97 3.32 10.87
C LEU A 197 -12.41 3.10 12.32
N GLY A 198 -13.14 4.06 12.86
CA GLY A 198 -13.70 3.99 14.20
C GLY A 198 -12.70 4.29 15.31
N LEU A 199 -11.67 5.08 15.02
CA LEU A 199 -10.75 5.58 16.05
C LEU A 199 -11.52 6.35 17.13
N ASP A 200 -11.32 5.97 18.37
CA ASP A 200 -11.89 6.68 19.53
C ASP A 200 -11.28 8.07 19.66
N THR A 201 -12.07 9.10 19.40
CA THR A 201 -11.63 10.51 19.47
C THR A 201 -11.02 10.86 20.82
N MET A 202 -11.49 10.24 21.90
CA MET A 202 -11.01 10.50 23.27
C MET A 202 -9.69 9.77 23.60
N LYS A 203 -9.30 8.78 22.79
CA LYS A 203 -8.08 7.98 22.98
C LYS A 203 -7.07 8.12 21.85
N ALA A 204 -7.51 8.59 20.69
CA ALA A 204 -6.66 8.70 19.50
C ALA A 204 -5.36 9.45 19.80
N THR A 205 -4.25 8.89 19.39
CA THR A 205 -2.92 9.48 19.55
C THR A 205 -2.68 10.57 18.51
N GLU A 206 -1.67 11.40 18.72
CA GLU A 206 -1.25 12.41 17.74
C GLU A 206 -0.96 11.77 16.36
N ALA A 207 -0.30 10.61 16.34
CA ALA A 207 0.01 9.90 15.10
C ALA A 207 -1.25 9.39 14.41
N GLN A 208 -2.27 8.93 15.14
CA GLN A 208 -3.56 8.54 14.58
C GLN A 208 -4.29 9.74 13.98
N PHE A 209 -4.38 10.86 14.68
CA PHE A 209 -4.95 12.09 14.11
C PHE A 209 -4.20 12.55 12.86
N ASN A 210 -2.86 12.56 12.91
CA ASN A 210 -2.03 12.98 11.79
C ASN A 210 -2.11 12.05 10.57
N SER A 211 -2.57 10.81 10.74
CA SER A 211 -2.79 9.87 9.63
C SER A 211 -4.09 10.12 8.86
N ILE A 212 -4.98 10.93 9.42
CA ILE A 212 -6.25 11.30 8.80
C ILE A 212 -5.98 12.36 7.73
N PRO A 213 -6.37 12.15 6.47
CA PRO A 213 -6.18 13.14 5.42
C PRO A 213 -6.75 14.50 5.83
N GLY A 214 -6.00 15.57 5.57
CA GLY A 214 -6.38 16.95 5.97
C GLY A 214 -6.03 17.33 7.39
N ILE A 215 -5.56 16.41 8.24
CA ILE A 215 -5.08 16.71 9.59
C ILE A 215 -3.55 16.64 9.59
N GLY A 216 -2.89 17.80 9.66
CA GLY A 216 -1.44 17.90 9.76
C GLY A 216 -0.93 17.87 11.20
N ASN A 217 0.39 17.80 11.37
CA ASN A 217 1.06 17.72 12.69
C ASN A 217 0.59 18.77 13.69
N LYS A 218 0.45 20.03 13.25
CA LYS A 218 -0.03 21.12 14.14
C LYS A 218 -1.43 20.85 14.67
N THR A 219 -2.34 20.46 13.78
CA THR A 219 -3.73 20.15 14.12
C THR A 219 -3.81 18.93 15.02
N ALA A 220 -3.09 17.86 14.71
CA ALA A 220 -3.04 16.64 15.51
C ALA A 220 -2.55 16.94 16.94
N TRP A 221 -1.47 17.71 17.07
CA TRP A 221 -0.97 18.15 18.37
C TRP A 221 -1.98 19.03 19.12
N ALA A 222 -2.64 19.99 18.45
CA ALA A 222 -3.65 20.85 19.05
C ALA A 222 -4.83 20.03 19.58
N LEU A 223 -5.33 19.05 18.85
CA LEU A 223 -6.41 18.15 19.26
C LEU A 223 -6.04 17.38 20.53
N VAL A 224 -4.86 16.76 20.58
CA VAL A 224 -4.39 16.03 21.77
C VAL A 224 -4.19 16.96 22.96
N SER A 225 -3.59 18.13 22.74
CA SER A 225 -3.34 19.12 23.79
C SER A 225 -4.64 19.69 24.36
N THR A 226 -5.62 20.00 23.51
CA THR A 226 -6.93 20.50 23.91
C THR A 226 -7.68 19.45 24.73
N ARG A 227 -7.67 18.20 24.29
CA ARG A 227 -8.25 17.09 25.03
C ARG A 227 -7.61 16.92 26.43
N ALA A 228 -6.28 16.98 26.52
CA ALA A 228 -5.59 16.88 27.81
C ALA A 228 -5.93 18.04 28.75
N LYS A 229 -6.00 19.28 28.23
CA LYS A 229 -6.41 20.46 29.00
C LYS A 229 -7.87 20.36 29.45
N SER A 230 -8.75 19.82 28.63
CA SER A 230 -10.16 19.62 28.96
C SER A 230 -10.32 18.66 30.14
N LEU A 231 -9.61 17.54 30.10
CA LEU A 231 -9.60 16.55 31.19
C LEU A 231 -9.07 17.16 32.50
N SER A 232 -8.00 17.96 32.45
CA SER A 232 -7.40 18.59 33.65
C SER A 232 -8.28 19.68 34.28
N LYS A 233 -9.21 20.26 33.51
CA LYS A 233 -10.11 21.34 33.97
C LYS A 233 -11.55 20.88 34.26
N ASP A 234 -11.78 19.57 34.26
CA ASP A 234 -13.11 18.96 34.39
C ASP A 234 -14.15 19.52 33.38
N ARG A 235 -13.70 19.78 32.17
CA ARG A 235 -14.54 20.26 31.06
C ARG A 235 -14.61 19.15 29.98
N PRO A 236 -15.60 18.26 30.07
CA PRO A 236 -15.63 17.10 29.16
C PRO A 236 -15.85 17.52 27.74
N ILE A 237 -15.05 16.95 26.83
CA ILE A 237 -15.31 16.97 25.38
C ILE A 237 -16.54 16.09 25.14
N ARG A 238 -17.56 16.65 24.46
CA ARG A 238 -18.87 16.01 24.29
C ARG A 238 -19.06 15.31 22.93
N SER A 239 -18.26 15.68 21.96
CA SER A 239 -18.27 15.08 20.62
C SER A 239 -16.96 15.33 19.88
N THR A 240 -16.79 14.68 18.75
CA THR A 240 -15.66 14.95 17.85
C THR A 240 -15.67 16.40 17.36
N GLU A 241 -16.83 16.93 16.96
CA GLU A 241 -16.99 18.32 16.53
C GLU A 241 -16.61 19.29 17.66
N HIS A 242 -17.01 19.00 18.89
CA HIS A 242 -16.66 19.82 20.05
C HIS A 242 -15.15 19.87 20.26
N LEU A 243 -14.43 18.73 20.15
CA LEU A 243 -12.97 18.71 20.25
C LEU A 243 -12.31 19.59 19.17
N PHE A 244 -12.76 19.48 17.93
CA PHE A 244 -12.20 20.28 16.84
C PHE A 244 -12.50 21.77 16.99
N SER A 245 -13.69 22.14 17.44
CA SER A 245 -14.05 23.52 17.76
C SER A 245 -13.19 24.10 18.87
N GLU A 246 -13.02 23.39 19.97
CA GLU A 246 -12.18 23.81 21.11
C GLU A 246 -10.70 23.91 20.74
N ALA A 247 -10.24 23.13 19.78
CA ALA A 247 -8.88 23.16 19.25
C ALA A 247 -8.69 24.22 18.14
N GLU A 248 -9.74 24.99 17.81
CA GLU A 248 -9.75 25.93 16.68
C GLU A 248 -9.31 25.29 15.37
N ALA A 249 -9.72 24.03 15.14
CA ALA A 249 -9.33 23.21 14.00
C ALA A 249 -10.52 22.89 13.11
N HIS A 250 -10.26 22.85 11.81
CA HIS A 250 -11.25 22.37 10.83
C HIS A 250 -11.39 20.84 10.94
N LEU A 251 -12.63 20.35 11.00
CA LEU A 251 -12.94 18.92 10.93
C LEU A 251 -13.18 18.54 9.46
N PRO A 252 -12.27 17.77 8.82
CA PRO A 252 -12.49 17.30 7.46
C PRO A 252 -13.70 16.37 7.38
N ASP A 253 -14.48 16.44 6.28
CA ASP A 253 -15.71 15.62 6.14
C ASP A 253 -15.47 14.13 6.32
N HIS A 254 -14.42 13.59 5.70
CA HIS A 254 -14.07 12.17 5.83
C HIS A 254 -13.55 11.78 7.21
N ALA A 255 -13.13 12.74 8.04
CA ALA A 255 -12.72 12.44 9.43
C ALA A 255 -13.91 11.99 10.29
N ARG A 256 -15.15 12.33 9.90
CA ARG A 256 -16.38 11.87 10.57
C ARG A 256 -16.59 10.36 10.42
N GLU A 257 -16.13 9.77 9.32
CA GLU A 257 -16.19 8.32 9.09
C GLU A 257 -15.09 7.58 9.87
N ILE A 258 -13.96 8.24 10.07
CA ILE A 258 -12.76 7.68 10.71
C ILE A 258 -12.87 7.76 12.24
N LEU A 259 -13.33 8.89 12.75
CA LEU A 259 -13.40 9.17 14.18
C LEU A 259 -14.76 8.80 14.77
N LYS A 260 -14.75 8.17 15.93
CA LYS A 260 -15.94 7.93 16.74
C LYS A 260 -15.77 8.57 18.09
N HIS A 261 -16.77 9.32 18.53
CA HIS A 261 -16.86 9.72 19.93
C HIS A 261 -17.55 8.58 20.71
N PRO A 262 -16.98 8.10 21.81
CA PRO A 262 -17.66 7.10 22.62
C PRO A 262 -18.98 7.71 23.11
N THR A 263 -20.08 7.11 22.71
CA THR A 263 -21.39 7.38 23.34
C THR A 263 -21.34 6.74 24.71
N GLY A 264 -21.38 7.57 25.76
CA GLY A 264 -21.39 7.13 27.15
C GLY A 264 -22.56 6.20 27.49
#